data_1ba56769ff65835c350803c92697a387
#
_entry.id   1ba56769ff65835c350803c92697a387
#
_cell.length_a   1.000
_cell.length_b   1.000
_cell.length_c   1.000
_cell.angle_alpha   90.00
_cell.angle_beta   90.00
_cell.angle_gamma   90.00
#
_symmetry.space_group_name_H-M   'P 1'
#
loop_
_entity.id
_entity.type
_entity.pdbx_description
1 polymer ?
#
loop_
_entity_poly.entity_id
_entity_poly.type
_entity_poly.pdbx_seq_one_letter_code
_entity_poly.pdbx_strand_id
1 'polypeptide(L)'
;MLSITSASLRAITRSPSAMIFSFIFPFIFILVFGFIGEGGGKQTFTVSFTKDSDTTNRIYAFLTSPASSVKVIPLPPAADLQQALSKRTIQAVLHIVPAVNDSSYRLNMQTTSSNNDSWPQLQALLQNSLQQISDQAYPNRAAYGVLDFNPNQDVAQLRPYRTIDFILPGQLGFSLLSAGVFGVAFIFFNLRNTLVLKRFFATPIHKGYILMGEGLSRILFQLLTAVVIILVGHFLFGFTLVNGIGTFINMMVLSFIGLLVFMGFGFIVSGIAKNDSTIPPFANLITLPQFLLGGTFFSIDNFPSWLQPISNAMPLTHLNAAMRKVAFDGASLWAVRWEMIILLGWGLLVYLLAIRVFKWE
;
A
#
# COMPACT_ATOMS: atom_id res chain seq x y z
N MET A 1 -20.21 19.77 -27.29
CA MET A 1 -19.39 18.86 -26.50
C MET A 1 -18.23 19.60 -25.82
N LEU A 2 -17.28 20.18 -26.55
CA LEU A 2 -16.10 20.87 -25.96
C LEU A 2 -16.44 22.00 -24.98
N SER A 3 -17.50 22.79 -25.25
CA SER A 3 -17.95 23.86 -24.35
C SER A 3 -18.46 23.32 -23.01
N ILE A 4 -19.17 22.18 -23.03
CA ILE A 4 -19.64 21.50 -21.82
C ILE A 4 -18.43 20.98 -21.05
N THR A 5 -17.50 20.31 -21.73
CA THR A 5 -16.26 19.80 -21.11
C THR A 5 -15.46 20.92 -20.43
N SER A 6 -15.28 22.08 -21.10
CA SER A 6 -14.55 23.21 -20.54
C SER A 6 -15.27 23.81 -19.31
N ALA A 7 -16.61 23.95 -19.36
CA ALA A 7 -17.39 24.45 -18.24
C ALA A 7 -17.33 23.52 -17.03
N SER A 8 -17.51 22.20 -17.24
CA SER A 8 -17.41 21.19 -16.20
C SER A 8 -16.01 21.10 -15.61
N LEU A 9 -14.98 21.15 -16.42
CA LEU A 9 -13.58 21.14 -15.95
C LEU A 9 -13.32 22.33 -15.02
N ARG A 10 -13.77 23.54 -15.39
CA ARG A 10 -13.68 24.73 -14.53
C ARG A 10 -14.48 24.57 -13.22
N ALA A 11 -15.64 23.93 -13.27
CA ALA A 11 -16.44 23.68 -12.06
C ALA A 11 -15.70 22.70 -11.10
N ILE A 12 -15.12 21.62 -11.63
CA ILE A 12 -14.36 20.65 -10.84
C ILE A 12 -13.12 21.30 -10.22
N THR A 13 -12.34 22.06 -11.00
CA THR A 13 -11.11 22.71 -10.48
C THR A 13 -11.41 23.81 -9.47
N ARG A 14 -12.64 24.37 -9.42
CA ARG A 14 -13.07 25.33 -8.41
C ARG A 14 -13.71 24.70 -7.19
N SER A 15 -13.92 23.38 -7.17
CA SER A 15 -14.49 22.65 -6.04
C SER A 15 -13.38 22.25 -5.04
N PRO A 16 -13.30 22.86 -3.84
CA PRO A 16 -12.27 22.50 -2.86
C PRO A 16 -12.33 21.03 -2.44
N SER A 17 -13.53 20.48 -2.29
CA SER A 17 -13.72 19.07 -1.92
C SER A 17 -13.18 18.12 -2.98
N ALA A 18 -13.43 18.37 -4.27
CA ALA A 18 -12.89 17.53 -5.34
C ALA A 18 -11.36 17.55 -5.35
N MET A 19 -10.76 18.72 -5.15
CA MET A 19 -9.30 18.89 -5.07
C MET A 19 -8.71 18.16 -3.87
N ILE A 20 -9.33 18.30 -2.68
CA ILE A 20 -8.86 17.67 -1.45
C ILE A 20 -8.88 16.15 -1.60
N PHE A 21 -9.99 15.56 -2.00
CA PHE A 21 -10.11 14.11 -2.12
C PHE A 21 -9.26 13.51 -3.26
N SER A 22 -9.10 14.22 -4.36
CA SER A 22 -8.30 13.71 -5.50
C SER A 22 -6.79 13.78 -5.25
N PHE A 23 -6.31 14.78 -4.50
CA PHE A 23 -4.87 14.99 -4.27
C PHE A 23 -4.46 14.68 -2.83
N ILE A 24 -5.09 15.30 -1.83
CA ILE A 24 -4.62 15.22 -0.44
C ILE A 24 -4.70 13.80 0.08
N PHE A 25 -5.80 13.09 -0.20
CA PHE A 25 -5.98 11.73 0.30
C PHE A 25 -4.89 10.75 -0.19
N PRO A 26 -4.62 10.60 -1.50
CA PRO A 26 -3.52 9.76 -1.98
C PRO A 26 -2.15 10.20 -1.44
N PHE A 27 -1.89 11.52 -1.37
CA PHE A 27 -0.61 12.02 -0.88
C PHE A 27 -0.38 11.77 0.60
N ILE A 28 -1.40 11.86 1.45
CA ILE A 28 -1.26 11.48 2.87
C ILE A 28 -0.80 10.02 2.99
N PHE A 29 -1.40 9.10 2.25
CA PHE A 29 -1.01 7.69 2.30
C PHE A 29 0.39 7.46 1.72
N ILE A 30 0.73 8.08 0.58
CA ILE A 30 2.07 8.01 -0.01
C ILE A 30 3.10 8.53 0.99
N LEU A 31 2.81 9.64 1.66
CA LEU A 31 3.69 10.26 2.64
C LEU A 31 3.86 9.37 3.88
N VAL A 32 2.76 8.91 4.46
CA VAL A 32 2.79 8.04 5.65
C VAL A 32 3.55 6.74 5.36
N PHE A 33 3.19 6.03 4.31
CA PHE A 33 3.81 4.75 3.98
C PHE A 33 5.19 4.89 3.32
N GLY A 34 5.45 5.98 2.60
CA GLY A 34 6.77 6.29 2.06
C GLY A 34 7.79 6.48 3.17
N PHE A 35 7.48 7.30 4.19
CA PHE A 35 8.37 7.51 5.32
C PHE A 35 8.49 6.30 6.25
N ILE A 36 7.40 5.56 6.50
CA ILE A 36 7.46 4.33 7.31
C ILE A 36 8.29 3.26 6.59
N GLY A 37 8.18 3.17 5.26
CA GLY A 37 8.89 2.17 4.47
C GLY A 37 10.38 2.45 4.25
N GLU A 38 10.79 3.71 4.22
CA GLU A 38 12.21 4.11 4.16
C GLU A 38 12.89 4.10 5.53
N GLY A 39 12.11 4.08 6.59
CA GLY A 39 12.57 3.81 7.95
C GLY A 39 12.99 2.36 8.12
N GLY A 40 13.92 1.86 7.27
CA GLY A 40 14.78 0.70 7.52
C GLY A 40 15.70 0.98 8.72
N GLY A 41 15.16 1.60 9.79
CA GLY A 41 15.81 1.68 11.07
C GLY A 41 16.14 0.26 11.49
N LYS A 42 17.40 -0.01 11.83
CA LYS A 42 17.84 -1.26 12.46
C LYS A 42 16.74 -1.68 13.40
N GLN A 43 16.14 -2.82 13.17
CA GLN A 43 15.06 -3.34 13.99
C GLN A 43 15.59 -3.42 15.43
N THR A 44 15.15 -2.48 16.27
CA THR A 44 15.67 -2.36 17.62
C THR A 44 14.78 -3.18 18.53
N PHE A 45 15.34 -4.19 19.19
CA PHE A 45 14.63 -5.04 20.12
C PHE A 45 14.74 -4.47 21.53
N THR A 46 13.60 -4.21 22.17
CA THR A 46 13.55 -3.72 23.54
C THR A 46 13.56 -4.90 24.51
N VAL A 47 14.61 -4.99 25.35
CA VAL A 47 14.75 -6.07 26.32
C VAL A 47 15.01 -5.52 27.72
N SER A 48 14.76 -6.33 28.74
CA SER A 48 15.15 -6.05 30.12
C SER A 48 15.98 -7.20 30.66
N PHE A 49 16.89 -6.90 31.58
CA PHE A 49 17.64 -7.93 32.31
C PHE A 49 17.01 -8.19 33.67
N THR A 50 17.06 -9.46 34.11
CA THR A 50 16.69 -9.79 35.50
C THR A 50 17.67 -9.16 36.48
N LYS A 51 17.22 -8.91 37.73
CA LYS A 51 18.06 -8.30 38.79
C LYS A 51 19.29 -9.14 39.12
N ASP A 52 19.18 -10.46 38.95
CA ASP A 52 20.24 -11.43 39.25
C ASP A 52 21.14 -11.74 38.03
N SER A 53 20.99 -10.98 36.94
CA SER A 53 21.87 -11.11 35.78
C SER A 53 23.27 -10.60 36.08
N ASP A 54 24.28 -11.36 35.67
CA ASP A 54 25.66 -10.88 35.69
C ASP A 54 25.82 -9.77 34.61
N THR A 55 26.18 -8.59 35.07
CA THR A 55 26.40 -7.40 34.24
C THR A 55 27.87 -7.12 33.94
N THR A 56 28.78 -7.94 34.46
CA THR A 56 30.26 -7.73 34.35
C THR A 56 30.90 -8.48 33.18
N ASN A 57 30.09 -9.24 32.43
CA ASN A 57 30.56 -10.08 31.32
C ASN A 57 30.51 -9.40 29.93
N ARG A 58 31.22 -9.98 28.96
CA ARG A 58 31.32 -9.50 27.59
C ARG A 58 29.95 -9.50 26.86
N ILE A 59 29.05 -10.42 27.22
CA ILE A 59 27.72 -10.53 26.60
C ILE A 59 26.89 -9.28 26.94
N TYR A 60 26.86 -8.90 28.22
CA TYR A 60 26.19 -7.70 28.67
C TYR A 60 26.78 -6.44 28.02
N ALA A 61 28.09 -6.31 28.01
CA ALA A 61 28.81 -5.20 27.38
C ALA A 61 28.49 -5.07 25.89
N PHE A 62 28.42 -6.19 25.16
CA PHE A 62 28.08 -6.22 23.74
C PHE A 62 26.62 -5.82 23.50
N LEU A 63 25.68 -6.39 24.24
CA LEU A 63 24.24 -6.12 24.07
C LEU A 63 23.84 -4.68 24.47
N THR A 64 24.58 -4.05 25.38
CA THR A 64 24.35 -2.65 25.78
C THR A 64 25.12 -1.65 24.93
N SER A 65 25.97 -2.11 24.00
CA SER A 65 26.73 -1.20 23.12
C SER A 65 25.82 -0.45 22.15
N PRO A 66 26.18 0.77 21.73
CA PRO A 66 25.40 1.52 20.73
C PRO A 66 25.35 0.84 19.35
N ALA A 67 26.27 -0.10 19.09
CA ALA A 67 26.32 -0.86 17.86
C ALA A 67 25.31 -2.03 17.83
N SER A 68 24.81 -2.46 19.00
CA SER A 68 23.81 -3.52 19.11
C SER A 68 22.43 -3.03 18.63
N SER A 69 21.66 -3.91 18.03
CA SER A 69 20.27 -3.65 17.71
C SER A 69 19.33 -3.92 18.90
N VAL A 70 19.86 -3.84 20.13
CA VAL A 70 19.14 -4.12 21.38
C VAL A 70 19.07 -2.86 22.22
N LYS A 71 17.85 -2.46 22.57
CA LYS A 71 17.61 -1.36 23.53
C LYS A 71 17.28 -1.95 24.89
N VAL A 72 18.16 -1.70 25.85
CA VAL A 72 17.95 -2.16 27.23
C VAL A 72 17.14 -1.13 28.00
N ILE A 73 16.07 -1.58 28.65
CA ILE A 73 15.27 -0.76 29.55
C ILE A 73 15.23 -1.41 30.94
N PRO A 74 15.01 -0.60 32.01
CA PRO A 74 14.88 -1.13 33.38
C PRO A 74 13.77 -2.19 33.46
N LEU A 75 13.98 -3.22 34.27
CA LEU A 75 12.98 -4.25 34.52
C LEU A 75 11.81 -3.64 35.30
N PRO A 76 10.58 -3.71 34.79
CA PRO A 76 9.42 -3.25 35.53
C PRO A 76 9.11 -4.13 36.74
N PRO A 77 8.30 -3.64 37.72
CA PRO A 77 7.84 -4.45 38.83
C PRO A 77 7.17 -5.75 38.36
N ALA A 78 7.27 -6.82 39.14
CA ALA A 78 6.74 -8.13 38.77
C ALA A 78 5.25 -8.12 38.40
N ALA A 79 4.46 -7.25 39.04
CA ALA A 79 3.04 -7.08 38.72
C ALA A 79 2.80 -6.51 37.31
N ASP A 80 3.70 -5.68 36.81
CA ASP A 80 3.55 -5.00 35.52
C ASP A 80 4.28 -5.73 34.38
N LEU A 81 5.14 -6.70 34.70
CA LEU A 81 5.99 -7.39 33.73
C LEU A 81 5.18 -8.14 32.67
N GLN A 82 4.16 -8.88 33.06
CA GLN A 82 3.31 -9.60 32.12
C GLN A 82 2.55 -8.63 31.20
N GLN A 83 2.12 -7.50 31.74
CA GLN A 83 1.46 -6.46 30.95
C GLN A 83 2.42 -5.77 29.98
N ALA A 84 3.66 -5.52 30.38
CA ALA A 84 4.70 -4.94 29.52
C ALA A 84 5.07 -5.87 28.37
N LEU A 85 5.17 -7.18 28.63
CA LEU A 85 5.41 -8.20 27.62
C LEU A 85 4.19 -8.35 26.66
N SER A 86 2.96 -8.35 27.18
CA SER A 86 1.74 -8.48 26.36
C SER A 86 1.49 -7.25 25.47
N LYS A 87 1.82 -6.05 25.95
CA LYS A 87 1.73 -4.78 25.20
C LYS A 87 2.93 -4.54 24.28
N ARG A 88 3.87 -5.49 24.19
CA ARG A 88 5.10 -5.39 23.39
C ARG A 88 6.01 -4.20 23.77
N THR A 89 5.85 -3.61 24.95
CA THR A 89 6.74 -2.58 25.47
C THR A 89 8.13 -3.15 25.75
N ILE A 90 8.17 -4.42 26.19
CA ILE A 90 9.37 -5.27 26.32
C ILE A 90 9.11 -6.52 25.47
N GLN A 91 10.07 -6.90 24.64
CA GLN A 91 9.93 -8.07 23.78
C GLN A 91 10.46 -9.35 24.43
N ALA A 92 11.46 -9.22 25.26
CA ALA A 92 11.98 -10.33 26.06
C ALA A 92 12.66 -9.87 27.34
N VAL A 93 12.70 -10.76 28.33
CA VAL A 93 13.51 -10.64 29.54
C VAL A 93 14.69 -11.58 29.40
N LEU A 94 15.88 -11.05 29.60
CA LEU A 94 17.14 -11.77 29.49
C LEU A 94 17.74 -12.02 30.90
N HIS A 95 18.31 -13.20 31.07
CA HIS A 95 19.01 -13.58 32.28
C HIS A 95 20.37 -14.20 31.94
N ILE A 96 21.44 -13.58 32.33
CA ILE A 96 22.82 -14.04 32.12
C ILE A 96 23.34 -14.68 33.42
N VAL A 97 23.69 -15.94 33.37
CA VAL A 97 24.24 -16.70 34.49
C VAL A 97 25.58 -17.35 34.10
N PRO A 98 26.56 -17.36 34.95
CA PRO A 98 27.79 -18.17 34.72
C PRO A 98 27.41 -19.66 34.73
N ALA A 99 28.03 -20.45 33.87
CA ALA A 99 27.86 -21.89 33.85
C ALA A 99 28.72 -22.55 34.96
N VAL A 100 28.14 -23.59 35.56
CA VAL A 100 28.67 -24.17 36.83
C VAL A 100 30.09 -24.76 36.72
N ASN A 101 30.59 -25.10 35.50
CA ASN A 101 31.84 -25.82 35.33
C ASN A 101 32.79 -25.21 34.30
N ASP A 102 32.58 -23.99 33.82
CA ASP A 102 33.43 -23.45 32.75
C ASP A 102 33.41 -21.93 32.73
N SER A 103 34.40 -21.32 32.08
CA SER A 103 34.45 -19.87 31.80
C SER A 103 33.39 -19.42 30.81
N SER A 104 32.32 -20.17 30.69
CA SER A 104 31.19 -19.90 29.78
C SER A 104 29.98 -19.31 30.50
N TYR A 105 29.09 -18.67 29.75
CA TYR A 105 27.86 -18.05 30.24
C TYR A 105 26.63 -18.66 29.56
N ARG A 106 25.52 -18.72 30.29
CA ARG A 106 24.21 -19.08 29.76
C ARG A 106 23.35 -17.81 29.67
N LEU A 107 22.78 -17.59 28.49
CA LEU A 107 21.80 -16.54 28.25
C LEU A 107 20.41 -17.18 28.15
N ASN A 108 19.59 -16.98 29.16
CA ASN A 108 18.19 -17.41 29.15
C ASN A 108 17.32 -16.26 28.65
N MET A 109 16.38 -16.55 27.74
CA MET A 109 15.42 -15.60 27.20
C MET A 109 13.99 -16.04 27.56
N GLN A 110 13.22 -15.13 28.14
CA GLN A 110 11.80 -15.32 28.41
C GLN A 110 10.99 -14.30 27.59
N THR A 111 9.98 -14.79 26.88
CA THR A 111 9.07 -13.97 26.07
C THR A 111 7.65 -14.51 26.15
N THR A 112 6.71 -13.88 25.46
CA THR A 112 5.29 -14.29 25.42
C THR A 112 4.85 -14.55 23.98
N SER A 113 3.75 -15.29 23.81
CA SER A 113 3.10 -15.54 22.51
C SER A 113 2.66 -14.26 21.80
N SER A 114 2.48 -13.16 22.53
CA SER A 114 2.17 -11.85 21.92
C SER A 114 3.32 -11.32 21.05
N ASN A 115 4.53 -11.82 21.21
CA ASN A 115 5.73 -11.42 20.47
C ASN A 115 6.13 -12.42 19.37
N ASN A 116 5.23 -13.30 18.91
CA ASN A 116 5.53 -14.36 17.94
C ASN A 116 6.21 -13.85 16.66
N ASP A 117 5.94 -12.64 16.25
CA ASP A 117 6.53 -12.06 15.03
C ASP A 117 7.97 -11.58 15.22
N SER A 118 8.38 -11.28 16.46
CA SER A 118 9.65 -10.63 16.76
C SER A 118 10.65 -11.52 17.52
N TRP A 119 10.18 -12.49 18.34
CA TRP A 119 11.11 -13.30 19.14
C TRP A 119 12.02 -14.20 18.31
N PRO A 120 11.63 -14.78 17.13
CA PRO A 120 12.56 -15.58 16.35
C PRO A 120 13.72 -14.74 15.79
N GLN A 121 13.44 -13.51 15.41
CA GLN A 121 14.45 -12.56 14.93
C GLN A 121 15.39 -12.12 16.05
N LEU A 122 14.84 -11.86 17.26
CA LEU A 122 15.63 -11.57 18.45
C LEU A 122 16.51 -12.77 18.83
N GLN A 123 15.97 -13.98 18.79
CA GLN A 123 16.74 -15.21 19.04
C GLN A 123 17.92 -15.35 18.07
N ALA A 124 17.66 -15.17 16.77
CA ALA A 124 18.72 -15.23 15.75
C ALA A 124 19.80 -14.16 15.99
N LEU A 125 19.39 -12.93 16.36
CA LEU A 125 20.31 -11.85 16.70
C LEU A 125 21.18 -12.23 17.92
N LEU A 126 20.57 -12.75 18.98
CA LEU A 126 21.29 -13.16 20.20
C LEU A 126 22.25 -14.33 19.90
N GLN A 127 21.83 -15.32 19.11
CA GLN A 127 22.67 -16.43 18.70
C GLN A 127 23.90 -15.95 17.90
N ASN A 128 23.68 -15.07 16.91
CA ASN A 128 24.77 -14.49 16.13
C ASN A 128 25.74 -13.66 17.01
N SER A 129 25.18 -12.90 17.97
CA SER A 129 25.99 -12.12 18.92
C SER A 129 26.84 -13.01 19.81
N LEU A 130 26.25 -14.10 20.35
CA LEU A 130 26.97 -15.07 21.14
C LEU A 130 28.08 -15.81 20.34
N GLN A 131 27.78 -16.13 19.07
CA GLN A 131 28.76 -16.72 18.17
C GLN A 131 29.94 -15.76 17.95
N GLN A 132 29.68 -14.49 17.63
CA GLN A 132 30.75 -13.50 17.46
C GLN A 132 31.63 -13.33 18.71
N ILE A 133 30.99 -13.28 19.90
CA ILE A 133 31.71 -13.18 21.19
C ILE A 133 32.58 -14.46 21.41
N SER A 134 32.03 -15.64 21.09
CA SER A 134 32.73 -16.92 21.22
C SER A 134 33.91 -17.00 20.27
N ASP A 135 33.77 -16.58 19.02
CA ASP A 135 34.83 -16.57 18.03
C ASP A 135 36.01 -15.63 18.41
N GLN A 136 35.64 -14.48 19.02
CA GLN A 136 36.63 -13.55 19.58
C GLN A 136 37.32 -14.08 20.83
N ALA A 137 36.61 -14.85 21.67
CA ALA A 137 37.17 -15.43 22.88
C ALA A 137 38.03 -16.67 22.62
N TYR A 138 37.67 -17.43 21.59
CA TYR A 138 38.30 -18.71 21.22
C TYR A 138 38.65 -18.76 19.73
N PRO A 139 39.63 -17.99 19.25
CA PRO A 139 39.91 -17.84 17.80
C PRO A 139 40.42 -19.13 17.15
N ASN A 140 40.95 -20.05 17.94
CA ASN A 140 41.54 -21.34 17.47
C ASN A 140 40.53 -22.51 17.52
N ARG A 141 39.26 -22.26 17.77
CA ARG A 141 38.22 -23.30 17.77
C ARG A 141 38.01 -23.78 16.34
N ALA A 142 38.12 -25.08 16.09
CA ALA A 142 37.80 -25.67 14.79
C ALA A 142 36.33 -25.44 14.47
N ALA A 143 36.05 -24.76 13.37
CA ALA A 143 34.69 -24.60 12.87
C ALA A 143 34.31 -25.87 12.09
N TYR A 144 33.10 -26.40 12.33
CA TYR A 144 32.57 -27.54 11.57
C TYR A 144 32.27 -27.16 10.10
N GLY A 145 31.92 -25.91 9.87
CA GLY A 145 31.70 -25.34 8.55
C GLY A 145 31.87 -23.82 8.59
N VAL A 146 32.34 -23.27 7.52
CA VAL A 146 32.48 -21.81 7.32
C VAL A 146 31.58 -21.40 6.20
N LEU A 147 30.77 -20.34 6.41
CA LEU A 147 30.03 -19.71 5.33
C LEU A 147 31.03 -18.88 4.51
N ASP A 148 31.34 -19.36 3.31
CA ASP A 148 32.11 -18.60 2.33
C ASP A 148 31.16 -17.68 1.57
N PHE A 149 31.12 -16.44 1.99
CA PHE A 149 30.21 -15.42 1.42
C PHE A 149 30.96 -14.08 1.30
N ASN A 150 31.11 -13.64 0.07
CA ASN A 150 31.70 -12.34 -0.24
C ASN A 150 30.62 -11.36 -0.73
N PRO A 151 30.21 -10.36 0.08
CA PRO A 151 29.16 -9.43 -0.30
C PRO A 151 29.42 -8.72 -1.64
N ASN A 152 30.67 -8.52 -2.03
CA ASN A 152 31.02 -7.84 -3.27
C ASN A 152 30.89 -8.73 -4.52
N GLN A 153 30.91 -10.06 -4.35
CA GLN A 153 30.81 -11.02 -5.46
C GLN A 153 29.48 -11.78 -5.47
N ASP A 154 29.00 -12.16 -4.28
CA ASP A 154 27.83 -13.04 -4.14
C ASP A 154 26.50 -12.27 -4.02
N VAL A 155 26.56 -10.95 -3.78
CA VAL A 155 25.36 -10.11 -3.78
C VAL A 155 25.15 -9.50 -5.16
N ALA A 156 24.17 -10.01 -5.90
CA ALA A 156 23.76 -9.41 -7.14
C ALA A 156 23.22 -7.98 -6.89
N GLN A 157 23.81 -7.01 -7.57
CA GLN A 157 23.40 -5.59 -7.50
C GLN A 157 22.07 -5.40 -8.23
N LEU A 158 20.97 -5.82 -7.62
CA LEU A 158 19.63 -5.61 -8.15
C LEU A 158 19.06 -4.29 -7.61
N ARG A 159 18.15 -3.70 -8.41
CA ARG A 159 17.42 -2.51 -7.97
C ARG A 159 16.59 -2.83 -6.72
N PRO A 160 16.72 -2.06 -5.63
CA PRO A 160 15.91 -2.30 -4.45
C PRO A 160 14.44 -1.98 -4.75
N TYR A 161 13.54 -2.88 -4.38
CA TYR A 161 12.11 -2.63 -4.40
C TYR A 161 11.74 -1.81 -3.17
N ARG A 162 11.36 -0.56 -3.39
CA ARG A 162 11.02 0.37 -2.31
C ARG A 162 9.54 0.26 -1.98
N THR A 163 9.17 0.60 -0.75
CA THR A 163 7.76 0.65 -0.33
C THR A 163 6.92 1.56 -1.22
N ILE A 164 7.49 2.65 -1.71
CA ILE A 164 6.81 3.57 -2.64
C ILE A 164 6.45 2.91 -3.97
N ASP A 165 7.26 1.98 -4.47
CA ASP A 165 7.01 1.26 -5.72
C ASP A 165 5.80 0.34 -5.61
N PHE A 166 5.48 -0.10 -4.38
CA PHE A 166 4.26 -0.85 -4.08
C PHE A 166 3.05 0.06 -3.84
N ILE A 167 3.21 1.08 -3.02
CA ILE A 167 2.10 1.90 -2.49
C ILE A 167 1.58 2.87 -3.55
N LEU A 168 2.45 3.53 -4.33
CA LEU A 168 2.01 4.57 -5.27
C LEU A 168 1.06 4.04 -6.35
N PRO A 169 1.31 2.91 -7.04
CA PRO A 169 0.35 2.34 -7.98
C PRO A 169 -0.99 2.01 -7.32
N GLY A 170 -0.96 1.48 -6.09
CA GLY A 170 -2.17 1.21 -5.30
C GLY A 170 -2.97 2.47 -4.98
N GLN A 171 -2.32 3.55 -4.57
CA GLN A 171 -2.96 4.83 -4.27
C GLN A 171 -3.49 5.52 -5.53
N LEU A 172 -2.74 5.42 -6.63
CA LEU A 172 -3.20 5.90 -7.93
C LEU A 172 -4.47 5.14 -8.37
N GLY A 173 -4.44 3.82 -8.31
CA GLY A 173 -5.60 2.98 -8.63
C GLY A 173 -6.82 3.30 -7.76
N PHE A 174 -6.63 3.50 -6.45
CA PHE A 174 -7.70 3.92 -5.55
C PHE A 174 -8.24 5.33 -5.86
N SER A 175 -7.37 6.27 -6.19
CA SER A 175 -7.78 7.61 -6.62
C SER A 175 -8.66 7.56 -7.87
N LEU A 176 -8.27 6.74 -8.86
CA LEU A 176 -9.05 6.50 -10.08
C LEU A 176 -10.40 5.85 -9.78
N LEU A 177 -10.42 4.82 -8.90
CA LEU A 177 -11.63 4.15 -8.45
C LEU A 177 -12.59 5.12 -7.77
N SER A 178 -12.11 5.86 -6.79
CA SER A 178 -12.91 6.81 -6.01
C SER A 178 -13.48 7.92 -6.90
N ALA A 179 -12.64 8.54 -7.73
CA ALA A 179 -13.07 9.59 -8.65
C ALA A 179 -14.04 9.07 -9.72
N GLY A 180 -13.80 7.86 -10.25
CA GLY A 180 -14.68 7.21 -11.21
C GLY A 180 -16.06 6.91 -10.62
N VAL A 181 -16.11 6.30 -9.45
CA VAL A 181 -17.35 5.89 -8.80
C VAL A 181 -18.10 7.11 -8.24
N PHE A 182 -17.52 7.83 -7.28
CA PHE A 182 -18.20 8.95 -6.62
C PHE A 182 -18.41 10.12 -7.56
N GLY A 183 -17.39 10.49 -8.33
CA GLY A 183 -17.45 11.62 -9.22
C GLY A 183 -18.54 11.49 -10.27
N VAL A 184 -18.70 10.31 -10.88
CA VAL A 184 -19.74 10.04 -11.86
C VAL A 184 -21.10 9.90 -11.18
N ALA A 185 -21.17 9.18 -10.05
CA ALA A 185 -22.43 8.97 -9.34
C ALA A 185 -23.09 10.29 -8.95
N PHE A 186 -22.37 11.21 -8.32
CA PHE A 186 -22.91 12.50 -7.89
C PHE A 186 -23.32 13.39 -9.07
N ILE A 187 -22.49 13.51 -10.12
CA ILE A 187 -22.83 14.42 -11.22
C ILE A 187 -24.05 13.96 -12.00
N PHE A 188 -24.13 12.67 -12.34
CA PHE A 188 -25.27 12.19 -13.13
C PHE A 188 -26.53 12.10 -12.33
N PHE A 189 -26.44 11.84 -11.02
CA PHE A 189 -27.59 11.99 -10.13
C PHE A 189 -28.09 13.43 -10.07
N ASN A 190 -27.19 14.40 -9.89
CA ASN A 190 -27.55 15.83 -9.85
C ASN A 190 -28.12 16.33 -11.17
N LEU A 191 -27.55 15.95 -12.32
CA LEU A 191 -28.07 16.28 -13.63
C LEU A 191 -29.51 15.78 -13.83
N ARG A 192 -29.83 14.59 -13.29
CA ARG A 192 -31.18 14.03 -13.31
C ARG A 192 -32.12 14.78 -12.39
N ASN A 193 -31.74 15.03 -11.14
CA ASN A 193 -32.61 15.63 -10.13
C ASN A 193 -32.90 17.13 -10.36
N THR A 194 -31.92 17.89 -10.82
CA THR A 194 -32.06 19.33 -11.08
C THR A 194 -32.85 19.63 -12.35
N LEU A 195 -33.40 18.60 -12.99
CA LEU A 195 -34.14 18.72 -14.25
C LEU A 195 -33.36 19.39 -15.38
N VAL A 196 -32.04 19.51 -15.22
CA VAL A 196 -31.15 20.05 -16.27
C VAL A 196 -31.26 19.18 -17.50
N LEU A 197 -31.30 17.86 -17.34
CA LEU A 197 -31.54 16.94 -18.45
C LEU A 197 -32.87 17.24 -19.16
N LYS A 198 -33.96 17.50 -18.42
CA LYS A 198 -35.26 17.87 -19.03
C LYS A 198 -35.20 19.19 -19.78
N ARG A 199 -34.46 20.18 -19.30
CA ARG A 199 -34.27 21.46 -20.03
C ARG A 199 -33.45 21.26 -21.32
N PHE A 200 -32.50 20.35 -21.32
CA PHE A 200 -31.76 19.98 -22.54
C PHE A 200 -32.64 19.24 -23.55
N PHE A 201 -33.74 18.57 -23.14
CA PHE A 201 -34.73 18.01 -24.08
C PHE A 201 -35.47 19.07 -24.88
N ALA A 202 -35.58 20.31 -24.39
CA ALA A 202 -36.16 21.43 -25.11
C ALA A 202 -35.18 22.04 -26.14
N THR A 203 -33.92 21.57 -26.17
CA THR A 203 -32.92 22.01 -27.15
C THR A 203 -32.60 20.87 -28.13
N PRO A 204 -32.22 21.17 -29.39
CA PRO A 204 -31.88 20.14 -30.39
C PRO A 204 -30.53 19.44 -30.14
N ILE A 205 -30.09 19.36 -28.86
CA ILE A 205 -28.80 18.74 -28.48
C ILE A 205 -29.01 17.26 -28.17
N HIS A 206 -28.28 16.39 -28.84
CA HIS A 206 -28.32 14.95 -28.56
C HIS A 206 -27.76 14.63 -27.16
N LYS A 207 -28.50 13.82 -26.39
CA LYS A 207 -28.18 13.43 -25.00
C LYS A 207 -26.76 12.91 -24.85
N GLY A 208 -26.25 12.18 -25.84
CA GLY A 208 -24.90 11.66 -25.87
C GLY A 208 -23.81 12.72 -25.77
N TYR A 209 -24.04 13.93 -26.33
CA TYR A 209 -23.04 15.02 -26.24
C TYR A 209 -22.88 15.55 -24.81
N ILE A 210 -23.94 15.50 -24.00
CA ILE A 210 -23.89 15.92 -22.59
C ILE A 210 -23.11 14.89 -21.77
N LEU A 211 -23.48 13.61 -21.90
CA LEU A 211 -22.77 12.51 -21.25
C LEU A 211 -21.28 12.49 -21.60
N MET A 212 -20.98 12.57 -22.91
CA MET A 212 -19.59 12.56 -23.36
C MET A 212 -18.83 13.80 -22.90
N GLY A 213 -19.48 14.98 -22.87
CA GLY A 213 -18.87 16.22 -22.41
C GLY A 213 -18.50 16.19 -20.93
N GLU A 214 -19.43 15.74 -20.10
CA GLU A 214 -19.22 15.55 -18.65
C GLU A 214 -18.20 14.44 -18.37
N GLY A 215 -18.34 13.31 -19.03
CA GLY A 215 -17.40 12.19 -18.90
C GLY A 215 -15.98 12.60 -19.29
N LEU A 216 -15.81 13.29 -20.42
CA LEU A 216 -14.51 13.74 -20.89
C LEU A 216 -13.84 14.74 -19.92
N SER A 217 -14.62 15.66 -19.33
CA SER A 217 -14.07 16.60 -18.34
C SER A 217 -13.48 15.88 -17.13
N ARG A 218 -14.12 14.81 -16.65
CA ARG A 218 -13.67 14.01 -15.54
C ARG A 218 -12.45 13.16 -15.90
N ILE A 219 -12.44 12.58 -17.10
CA ILE A 219 -11.28 11.84 -17.61
C ILE A 219 -10.08 12.77 -17.65
N LEU A 220 -10.20 13.96 -18.23
CA LEU A 220 -9.10 14.93 -18.32
C LEU A 220 -8.62 15.36 -16.94
N PHE A 221 -9.52 15.70 -16.03
CA PHE A 221 -9.15 16.09 -14.67
C PHE A 221 -8.44 14.96 -13.93
N GLN A 222 -8.96 13.73 -14.01
CA GLN A 222 -8.39 12.61 -13.29
C GLN A 222 -7.07 12.12 -13.90
N LEU A 223 -6.90 12.20 -15.21
CA LEU A 223 -5.61 11.93 -15.85
C LEU A 223 -4.57 12.99 -15.48
N LEU A 224 -4.97 14.27 -15.37
CA LEU A 224 -4.08 15.31 -14.84
C LEU A 224 -3.68 15.02 -13.39
N THR A 225 -4.62 14.56 -12.57
CA THR A 225 -4.33 14.11 -11.19
C THR A 225 -3.33 12.94 -11.18
N ALA A 226 -3.51 11.97 -12.08
CA ALA A 226 -2.59 10.84 -12.23
C ALA A 226 -1.18 11.31 -12.62
N VAL A 227 -1.07 12.25 -13.56
CA VAL A 227 0.22 12.88 -13.92
C VAL A 227 0.89 13.47 -12.69
N VAL A 228 0.16 14.28 -11.90
CA VAL A 228 0.71 14.92 -10.70
C VAL A 228 1.16 13.88 -9.68
N ILE A 229 0.35 12.85 -9.40
CA ILE A 229 0.70 11.79 -8.45
C ILE A 229 1.97 11.05 -8.89
N ILE A 230 2.07 10.67 -10.17
CA ILE A 230 3.25 9.95 -10.69
C ILE A 230 4.49 10.84 -10.64
N LEU A 231 4.40 12.09 -11.08
CA LEU A 231 5.54 13.02 -11.09
C LEU A 231 6.02 13.35 -9.68
N VAL A 232 5.11 13.68 -8.76
CA VAL A 232 5.46 13.93 -7.36
C VAL A 232 6.05 12.68 -6.72
N GLY A 233 5.47 11.50 -6.98
CA GLY A 233 6.01 10.23 -6.52
C GLY A 233 7.43 9.98 -7.04
N HIS A 234 7.68 10.26 -8.30
CA HIS A 234 9.00 10.08 -8.91
C HIS A 234 10.04 11.07 -8.36
N PHE A 235 9.73 12.36 -8.34
CA PHE A 235 10.72 13.39 -7.98
C PHE A 235 10.90 13.57 -6.47
N LEU A 236 9.85 13.41 -5.66
CA LEU A 236 9.93 13.65 -4.22
C LEU A 236 10.14 12.35 -3.41
N PHE A 237 9.58 11.23 -3.88
CA PHE A 237 9.62 9.95 -3.15
C PHE A 237 10.45 8.86 -3.84
N GLY A 238 11.10 9.18 -4.96
CA GLY A 238 11.97 8.24 -5.67
C GLY A 238 11.23 7.05 -6.28
N PHE A 239 9.94 7.22 -6.63
CA PHE A 239 9.16 6.19 -7.32
C PHE A 239 9.84 5.77 -8.63
N THR A 240 9.90 4.47 -8.85
CA THR A 240 10.62 3.89 -9.98
C THR A 240 9.81 4.00 -11.29
N LEU A 241 10.38 4.64 -12.29
CA LEU A 241 9.94 4.60 -13.69
C LEU A 241 11.06 3.99 -14.53
N VAL A 242 11.07 2.65 -14.65
CA VAL A 242 12.22 1.89 -15.21
C VAL A 242 12.65 2.38 -16.58
N ASN A 243 11.71 2.56 -17.51
CA ASN A 243 11.95 3.03 -18.87
C ASN A 243 11.59 4.52 -19.03
N GLY A 244 11.64 5.31 -17.95
CA GLY A 244 11.38 6.75 -17.96
C GLY A 244 10.01 7.10 -18.57
N ILE A 245 10.03 7.90 -19.64
CA ILE A 245 8.81 8.36 -20.34
C ILE A 245 7.97 7.21 -20.88
N GLY A 246 8.57 6.12 -21.36
CA GLY A 246 7.82 4.95 -21.84
C GLY A 246 6.97 4.33 -20.74
N THR A 247 7.53 4.14 -19.55
CA THR A 247 6.79 3.67 -18.38
C THR A 247 5.68 4.65 -17.98
N PHE A 248 5.97 5.95 -17.98
CA PHE A 248 4.98 6.98 -17.68
C PHE A 248 3.77 6.91 -18.63
N ILE A 249 4.01 6.81 -19.95
CA ILE A 249 2.93 6.70 -20.95
C ILE A 249 2.12 5.42 -20.73
N ASN A 250 2.77 4.29 -20.48
CA ASN A 250 2.08 3.03 -20.22
C ASN A 250 1.20 3.11 -18.95
N MET A 251 1.68 3.75 -17.90
CA MET A 251 0.89 4.00 -16.68
C MET A 251 -0.31 4.92 -16.97
N MET A 252 -0.15 5.92 -17.83
CA MET A 252 -1.25 6.81 -18.25
C MET A 252 -2.31 6.06 -19.05
N VAL A 253 -1.91 5.13 -19.91
CA VAL A 253 -2.85 4.24 -20.66
C VAL A 253 -3.62 3.35 -19.70
N LEU A 254 -2.94 2.71 -18.74
CA LEU A 254 -3.59 1.90 -17.71
C LEU A 254 -4.53 2.74 -16.83
N SER A 255 -4.14 3.95 -16.46
CA SER A 255 -4.98 4.89 -15.72
C SER A 255 -6.25 5.23 -16.48
N PHE A 256 -6.14 5.48 -17.78
CA PHE A 256 -7.29 5.75 -18.64
C PHE A 256 -8.25 4.56 -18.70
N ILE A 257 -7.74 3.34 -18.93
CA ILE A 257 -8.55 2.11 -18.98
C ILE A 257 -9.23 1.87 -17.62
N GLY A 258 -8.48 1.93 -16.53
CA GLY A 258 -9.03 1.75 -15.18
C GLY A 258 -10.12 2.77 -14.85
N LEU A 259 -9.89 4.05 -15.19
CA LEU A 259 -10.86 5.11 -14.96
C LEU A 259 -12.16 4.85 -15.74
N LEU A 260 -12.08 4.42 -17.00
CA LEU A 260 -13.28 4.08 -17.78
C LEU A 260 -14.07 2.97 -17.09
N VAL A 261 -13.42 1.91 -16.64
CA VAL A 261 -14.10 0.81 -15.89
C VAL A 261 -14.79 1.34 -14.63
N PHE A 262 -14.10 2.15 -13.84
CA PHE A 262 -14.62 2.67 -12.58
C PHE A 262 -15.75 3.70 -12.77
N MET A 263 -15.72 4.47 -13.84
CA MET A 263 -16.84 5.35 -14.22
C MET A 263 -18.12 4.56 -14.49
N GLY A 264 -18.03 3.37 -15.04
CA GLY A 264 -19.17 2.46 -15.23
C GLY A 264 -19.87 2.10 -13.92
N PHE A 265 -19.12 1.82 -12.85
CA PHE A 265 -19.70 1.63 -11.51
C PHE A 265 -20.39 2.90 -11.00
N GLY A 266 -19.85 4.08 -11.27
CA GLY A 266 -20.48 5.37 -10.94
C GLY A 266 -21.83 5.55 -11.63
N PHE A 267 -21.96 5.12 -12.89
CA PHE A 267 -23.25 5.13 -13.60
C PHE A 267 -24.28 4.20 -12.95
N ILE A 268 -23.88 3.01 -12.50
CA ILE A 268 -24.76 2.08 -11.77
C ILE A 268 -25.24 2.74 -10.48
N VAL A 269 -24.34 3.29 -9.67
CA VAL A 269 -24.67 3.97 -8.42
C VAL A 269 -25.63 5.14 -8.67
N SER A 270 -25.36 5.96 -9.69
CA SER A 270 -26.24 7.06 -10.09
C SER A 270 -27.66 6.58 -10.46
N GLY A 271 -27.77 5.40 -11.12
CA GLY A 271 -29.05 4.82 -11.52
C GLY A 271 -29.87 4.29 -10.35
N ILE A 272 -29.23 3.72 -9.33
CA ILE A 272 -29.86 3.12 -8.15
C ILE A 272 -30.23 4.19 -7.10
N ALA A 273 -29.41 5.24 -6.97
CA ALA A 273 -29.58 6.25 -5.94
C ALA A 273 -30.93 7.01 -6.08
N LYS A 274 -31.64 7.11 -4.97
CA LYS A 274 -32.93 7.82 -4.89
C LYS A 274 -32.77 9.27 -4.43
N ASN A 275 -31.74 9.55 -3.65
CA ASN A 275 -31.41 10.89 -3.14
C ASN A 275 -29.89 11.00 -2.94
N ASP A 276 -29.38 12.22 -2.76
CA ASP A 276 -27.94 12.47 -2.59
C ASP A 276 -27.31 11.69 -1.45
N SER A 277 -28.04 11.49 -0.35
CA SER A 277 -27.56 10.76 0.83
C SER A 277 -27.43 9.26 0.61
N THR A 278 -28.04 8.69 -0.42
CA THR A 278 -27.91 7.27 -0.75
C THR A 278 -26.71 6.97 -1.65
N ILE A 279 -26.12 7.97 -2.29
CA ILE A 279 -24.93 7.78 -3.13
C ILE A 279 -23.74 7.23 -2.34
N PRO A 280 -23.33 7.85 -1.20
CA PRO A 280 -22.15 7.37 -0.47
C PRO A 280 -22.26 5.91 0.02
N PRO A 281 -23.37 5.43 0.60
CA PRO A 281 -23.51 4.03 0.98
C PRO A 281 -23.32 3.06 -0.19
N PHE A 282 -23.97 3.30 -1.35
CA PHE A 282 -23.82 2.44 -2.53
C PHE A 282 -22.43 2.52 -3.15
N ALA A 283 -21.85 3.71 -3.23
CA ALA A 283 -20.48 3.89 -3.72
C ALA A 283 -19.48 3.17 -2.81
N ASN A 284 -19.62 3.30 -1.48
CA ASN A 284 -18.77 2.62 -0.51
C ASN A 284 -18.89 1.10 -0.57
N LEU A 285 -20.06 0.56 -0.84
CA LEU A 285 -20.25 -0.88 -1.01
C LEU A 285 -19.38 -1.44 -2.15
N ILE A 286 -19.11 -0.62 -3.16
CA ILE A 286 -18.25 -0.99 -4.29
C ILE A 286 -16.78 -0.66 -4.02
N THR A 287 -16.51 0.53 -3.46
CA THR A 287 -15.13 1.04 -3.36
C THR A 287 -14.36 0.47 -2.18
N LEU A 288 -14.99 0.30 -1.00
CA LEU A 288 -14.29 -0.17 0.19
C LEU A 288 -13.74 -1.60 0.06
N PRO A 289 -14.51 -2.59 -0.44
CA PRO A 289 -13.95 -3.93 -0.65
C PRO A 289 -12.77 -3.90 -1.62
N GLN A 290 -12.87 -3.16 -2.73
CA GLN A 290 -11.78 -3.04 -3.69
C GLN A 290 -10.55 -2.35 -3.09
N PHE A 291 -10.74 -1.29 -2.30
CA PHE A 291 -9.66 -0.58 -1.62
C PHE A 291 -8.89 -1.46 -0.64
N LEU A 292 -9.62 -2.23 0.17
CA LEU A 292 -9.02 -3.09 1.19
C LEU A 292 -8.39 -4.36 0.59
N LEU A 293 -9.06 -4.96 -0.38
CA LEU A 293 -8.69 -6.27 -0.93
C LEU A 293 -7.96 -6.18 -2.27
N GLY A 294 -7.97 -5.02 -2.94
CA GLY A 294 -7.35 -4.82 -4.26
C GLY A 294 -5.82 -4.71 -4.26
N GLY A 295 -5.17 -5.14 -3.18
CA GLY A 295 -3.71 -5.09 -3.08
C GLY A 295 -3.16 -3.67 -2.99
N THR A 296 -3.93 -2.71 -2.47
CA THR A 296 -3.51 -1.30 -2.40
C THR A 296 -2.39 -1.09 -1.39
N PHE A 297 -2.50 -1.69 -0.20
CA PHE A 297 -1.55 -1.52 0.90
C PHE A 297 -0.67 -2.74 1.15
N PHE A 298 -1.18 -3.93 0.88
CA PHE A 298 -0.52 -5.20 1.15
C PHE A 298 -0.61 -6.09 -0.09
N SER A 299 0.41 -6.95 -0.30
CA SER A 299 0.32 -7.97 -1.34
C SER A 299 -0.84 -8.93 -1.03
N ILE A 300 -1.55 -9.33 -2.09
CA ILE A 300 -2.63 -10.31 -1.99
C ILE A 300 -2.10 -11.66 -1.51
N ASP A 301 -0.84 -11.97 -1.77
CA ASP A 301 -0.18 -13.20 -1.32
C ASP A 301 -0.14 -13.31 0.20
N ASN A 302 -0.20 -12.17 0.92
CA ASN A 302 -0.24 -12.12 2.37
C ASN A 302 -1.65 -12.37 2.96
N PHE A 303 -2.67 -12.45 2.10
CA PHE A 303 -4.04 -12.72 2.55
C PHE A 303 -4.25 -14.23 2.80
N PRO A 304 -5.18 -14.59 3.71
CA PRO A 304 -5.61 -15.98 3.86
C PRO A 304 -6.06 -16.57 2.52
N SER A 305 -5.79 -17.85 2.30
CA SER A 305 -6.04 -18.53 1.02
C SER A 305 -7.49 -18.44 0.52
N TRP A 306 -8.47 -18.39 1.44
CA TRP A 306 -9.88 -18.22 1.10
C TRP A 306 -10.24 -16.80 0.60
N LEU A 307 -9.44 -15.79 0.96
CA LEU A 307 -9.68 -14.39 0.59
C LEU A 307 -9.03 -14.02 -0.76
N GLN A 308 -7.92 -14.69 -1.11
CA GLN A 308 -7.18 -14.43 -2.35
C GLN A 308 -8.05 -14.53 -3.63
N PRO A 309 -8.94 -15.53 -3.80
CA PRO A 309 -9.80 -15.59 -4.99
C PRO A 309 -10.75 -14.39 -5.09
N ILE A 310 -11.27 -13.89 -3.96
CA ILE A 310 -12.13 -12.70 -3.92
C ILE A 310 -11.33 -11.46 -4.34
N SER A 311 -10.12 -11.30 -3.82
CA SER A 311 -9.22 -10.23 -4.19
C SER A 311 -8.84 -10.26 -5.67
N ASN A 312 -8.54 -11.45 -6.19
CA ASN A 312 -8.20 -11.67 -7.60
C ASN A 312 -9.37 -11.48 -8.57
N ALA A 313 -10.61 -11.51 -8.08
CA ALA A 313 -11.77 -11.19 -8.91
C ALA A 313 -11.97 -9.68 -9.11
N MET A 314 -11.35 -8.81 -8.30
CA MET A 314 -11.62 -7.37 -8.30
C MET A 314 -10.86 -6.63 -9.41
N PRO A 315 -11.49 -5.68 -10.12
CA PRO A 315 -10.82 -4.92 -11.19
C PRO A 315 -9.67 -4.05 -10.67
N LEU A 316 -9.75 -3.47 -9.47
CA LEU A 316 -8.67 -2.68 -8.89
C LEU A 316 -7.39 -3.51 -8.69
N THR A 317 -7.51 -4.78 -8.35
CA THR A 317 -6.39 -5.71 -8.22
C THR A 317 -5.56 -5.79 -9.49
N HIS A 318 -6.24 -6.00 -10.61
CA HIS A 318 -5.58 -6.13 -11.91
C HIS A 318 -4.96 -4.81 -12.38
N LEU A 319 -5.62 -3.68 -12.10
CA LEU A 319 -5.04 -2.37 -12.38
C LEU A 319 -3.76 -2.14 -11.59
N ASN A 320 -3.78 -2.39 -10.28
CA ASN A 320 -2.62 -2.22 -9.41
C ASN A 320 -1.47 -3.16 -9.81
N ALA A 321 -1.78 -4.42 -10.11
CA ALA A 321 -0.78 -5.40 -10.56
C ALA A 321 -0.15 -4.98 -11.89
N ALA A 322 -0.95 -4.56 -12.88
CA ALA A 322 -0.45 -4.08 -14.17
C ALA A 322 0.44 -2.85 -14.00
N MET A 323 0.02 -1.86 -13.20
CA MET A 323 0.81 -0.65 -12.94
C MET A 323 2.15 -0.96 -12.27
N ARG A 324 2.19 -1.90 -11.31
CA ARG A 324 3.44 -2.32 -10.66
C ARG A 324 4.39 -3.00 -11.63
N LYS A 325 3.91 -3.95 -12.43
CA LYS A 325 4.72 -4.61 -13.46
C LYS A 325 5.30 -3.61 -14.46
N VAL A 326 4.49 -2.66 -14.90
CA VAL A 326 4.94 -1.62 -15.84
C VAL A 326 5.94 -0.66 -15.18
N ALA A 327 5.69 -0.23 -13.95
CA ALA A 327 6.53 0.76 -13.28
C ALA A 327 7.89 0.19 -12.87
N PHE A 328 7.90 -0.96 -12.21
CA PHE A 328 9.10 -1.54 -11.60
C PHE A 328 9.80 -2.57 -12.48
N ASP A 329 9.05 -3.50 -13.10
CA ASP A 329 9.63 -4.55 -13.93
C ASP A 329 9.89 -4.07 -15.37
N GLY A 330 9.39 -2.87 -15.75
CA GLY A 330 9.50 -2.33 -17.10
C GLY A 330 8.67 -3.07 -18.12
N ALA A 331 7.62 -3.77 -17.67
CA ALA A 331 6.76 -4.57 -18.54
C ALA A 331 6.07 -3.69 -19.60
N SER A 332 6.00 -4.18 -20.83
CA SER A 332 5.21 -3.55 -21.89
C SER A 332 3.71 -3.75 -21.67
N LEU A 333 2.87 -2.95 -22.31
CA LEU A 333 1.41 -3.16 -22.28
C LEU A 333 1.03 -4.56 -22.79
N TRP A 334 1.79 -5.12 -23.71
CA TRP A 334 1.57 -6.50 -24.17
C TRP A 334 1.85 -7.55 -23.09
N ALA A 335 2.84 -7.33 -22.25
CA ALA A 335 3.18 -8.23 -21.16
C ALA A 335 2.08 -8.27 -20.06
N VAL A 336 1.35 -7.16 -19.88
CA VAL A 336 0.21 -7.05 -18.94
C VAL A 336 -1.16 -7.20 -19.61
N ARG A 337 -1.20 -7.85 -20.79
CA ARG A 337 -2.43 -8.01 -21.58
C ARG A 337 -3.56 -8.74 -20.82
N TRP A 338 -3.20 -9.69 -19.96
CA TRP A 338 -4.20 -10.45 -19.19
C TRP A 338 -4.93 -9.57 -18.19
N GLU A 339 -4.19 -8.73 -17.46
CA GLU A 339 -4.75 -7.74 -16.55
C GLU A 339 -5.65 -6.75 -17.31
N MET A 340 -5.21 -6.31 -18.50
CA MET A 340 -6.00 -5.42 -19.37
C MET A 340 -7.27 -6.10 -19.90
N ILE A 341 -7.21 -7.36 -20.32
CA ILE A 341 -8.38 -8.11 -20.78
C ILE A 341 -9.40 -8.26 -19.67
N ILE A 342 -8.97 -8.57 -18.43
CA ILE A 342 -9.86 -8.65 -17.29
C ILE A 342 -10.49 -7.30 -16.98
N LEU A 343 -9.72 -6.22 -17.01
CA LEU A 343 -10.24 -4.85 -16.85
C LEU A 343 -11.27 -4.50 -17.91
N LEU A 344 -11.00 -4.80 -19.19
CA LEU A 344 -11.94 -4.55 -20.27
C LEU A 344 -13.20 -5.42 -20.15
N GLY A 345 -13.05 -6.67 -19.70
CA GLY A 345 -14.17 -7.56 -19.38
C GLY A 345 -15.07 -6.99 -18.29
N TRP A 346 -14.47 -6.48 -17.20
CA TRP A 346 -15.18 -5.75 -16.16
C TRP A 346 -15.86 -4.50 -16.72
N GLY A 347 -15.17 -3.72 -17.56
CA GLY A 347 -15.74 -2.55 -18.23
C GLY A 347 -16.99 -2.93 -19.01
N LEU A 348 -16.93 -3.95 -19.86
CA LEU A 348 -18.07 -4.42 -20.63
C LEU A 348 -19.24 -4.81 -19.71
N LEU A 349 -18.97 -5.63 -18.68
CA LEU A 349 -19.97 -6.06 -17.71
C LEU A 349 -20.67 -4.87 -17.03
N VAL A 350 -19.88 -3.92 -16.50
CA VAL A 350 -20.38 -2.80 -15.72
C VAL A 350 -21.18 -1.83 -16.61
N TYR A 351 -20.75 -1.57 -17.85
CA TYR A 351 -21.51 -0.73 -18.77
C TYR A 351 -22.80 -1.40 -19.23
N LEU A 352 -22.82 -2.70 -19.47
CA LEU A 352 -24.06 -3.45 -19.77
C LEU A 352 -25.06 -3.37 -18.61
N LEU A 353 -24.58 -3.48 -17.36
CA LEU A 353 -25.41 -3.30 -16.17
C LEU A 353 -25.87 -1.84 -16.03
N ALA A 354 -24.98 -0.88 -16.28
CA ALA A 354 -25.31 0.54 -16.21
C ALA A 354 -26.44 0.92 -17.18
N ILE A 355 -26.40 0.42 -18.41
CA ILE A 355 -27.46 0.69 -19.42
C ILE A 355 -28.83 0.20 -18.92
N ARG A 356 -28.87 -0.93 -18.20
CA ARG A 356 -30.13 -1.50 -17.68
C ARG A 356 -30.67 -0.73 -16.46
N VAL A 357 -29.77 -0.20 -15.64
CA VAL A 357 -30.12 0.42 -14.35
C VAL A 357 -30.30 1.94 -14.48
N PHE A 358 -29.55 2.58 -15.38
CA PHE A 358 -29.57 4.03 -15.55
C PHE A 358 -30.90 4.47 -16.22
N LYS A 359 -31.71 5.17 -15.43
CA LYS A 359 -32.95 5.76 -15.89
C LYS A 359 -32.75 7.23 -16.22
N TRP A 360 -33.26 7.66 -17.37
CA TRP A 360 -33.23 9.07 -17.84
C TRP A 360 -34.32 9.93 -17.22
N GLU A 361 -35.31 9.31 -16.59
CA GLU A 361 -36.47 9.93 -16.00
C GLU A 361 -36.53 9.79 -14.48
#